data_832026d26d7ff5efc5faac95db0653c0
#
_entry.id   832026d26d7ff5efc5faac95db0653c0
#
_cell.length_a   1.000
_cell.length_b   1.000
_cell.length_c   1.000
_cell.angle_alpha   90.00
_cell.angle_beta   90.00
_cell.angle_gamma   90.00
#
_symmetry.space_group_name_H-M   'P 1'
#
loop_
_entity.id
_entity.type
_entity.pdbx_description
1 polymer ?
#
loop_
_entity_poly.entity_id
_entity_poly.type
_entity_poly.pdbx_seq_one_letter_code
_entity_poly.pdbx_strand_id
1 'polypeptide(L)'
;VALSIVSEDLTAQAITQVTGLELTDSWSRGDLRTHPRMRHLGPHAFTRWTLCPEGDLPGEFEDKLTRLLQLTEPAAARIRALADTCDVSILVGYQGYTGQMWGLPIESRDVARIAALGAALDVDLYASGPALP
;
A
#
# COMPACT_ATOMS: atom_id res chain seq x y z
N VAL A 1 -5.11 2.36 -4.40
CA VAL A 1 -4.97 1.11 -3.61
C VAL A 1 -3.55 0.61 -3.78
N ALA A 2 -2.83 0.39 -2.69
CA ALA A 2 -1.44 -0.03 -2.72
C ALA A 2 -1.15 -1.10 -1.66
N LEU A 3 -0.18 -1.97 -1.92
CA LEU A 3 0.47 -2.80 -0.92
C LEU A 3 1.65 -2.03 -0.34
N SER A 4 1.71 -1.90 0.98
CA SER A 4 2.83 -1.30 1.70
C SER A 4 3.47 -2.33 2.63
N ILE A 5 4.79 -2.40 2.61
CA ILE A 5 5.59 -3.20 3.54
C ILE A 5 6.57 -2.26 4.24
N VAL A 6 6.49 -2.20 5.56
CA VAL A 6 7.36 -1.37 6.41
C VAL A 6 8.25 -2.27 7.24
N SER A 7 9.55 -1.98 7.29
CA SER A 7 10.54 -2.76 8.02
C SER A 7 11.57 -1.85 8.70
N GLU A 8 12.02 -2.25 9.87
CA GLU A 8 13.16 -1.63 10.53
C GLU A 8 14.50 -2.26 10.13
N ASP A 9 14.47 -3.51 9.63
CA ASP A 9 15.67 -4.32 9.41
C ASP A 9 16.00 -4.53 7.93
N LEU A 10 14.97 -4.65 7.06
CA LEU A 10 15.17 -4.93 5.65
C LEU A 10 15.28 -3.65 4.82
N THR A 11 16.10 -3.69 3.77
CA THR A 11 16.11 -2.65 2.73
C THR A 11 14.97 -2.87 1.74
N ALA A 12 14.60 -1.84 0.99
CA ALA A 12 13.61 -1.96 -0.08
C ALA A 12 14.03 -2.97 -1.14
N GLN A 13 15.32 -3.03 -1.47
CA GLN A 13 15.87 -4.04 -2.39
C GLN A 13 15.70 -5.46 -1.86
N ALA A 14 15.94 -5.69 -0.58
CA ALA A 14 15.76 -7.01 0.03
C ALA A 14 14.28 -7.45 -0.04
N ILE A 15 13.34 -6.55 0.22
CA ILE A 15 11.89 -6.83 0.09
C ILE A 15 11.55 -7.18 -1.36
N THR A 16 12.07 -6.44 -2.34
CA THR A 16 11.89 -6.76 -3.77
C THR A 16 12.42 -8.15 -4.11
N GLN A 17 13.61 -8.52 -3.61
CA GLN A 17 14.18 -9.85 -3.84
C GLN A 17 13.33 -10.98 -3.23
N VAL A 18 12.81 -10.78 -2.03
CA VAL A 18 11.95 -11.76 -1.35
C VAL A 18 10.62 -11.91 -2.08
N THR A 19 9.97 -10.80 -2.41
CA THR A 19 8.63 -10.84 -3.03
C THR A 19 8.68 -11.20 -4.51
N GLY A 20 9.75 -10.81 -5.22
CA GLY A 20 9.85 -10.92 -6.68
C GLY A 20 8.92 -9.95 -7.41
N LEU A 21 8.39 -8.94 -6.72
CA LEU A 21 7.50 -7.93 -7.28
C LEU A 21 8.26 -6.62 -7.52
N GLU A 22 7.92 -5.90 -8.58
CA GLU A 22 8.46 -4.58 -8.85
C GLU A 22 7.72 -3.54 -8.01
N LEU A 23 8.50 -2.78 -7.22
CA LEU A 23 7.96 -1.68 -6.42
C LEU A 23 7.60 -0.47 -7.29
N THR A 24 6.67 0.35 -6.80
CA THR A 24 6.33 1.65 -7.43
C THR A 24 7.11 2.79 -6.78
N ASP A 25 7.26 2.74 -5.45
CA ASP A 25 7.98 3.75 -4.67
C ASP A 25 8.61 3.11 -3.43
N SER A 26 9.74 3.65 -3.00
CA SER A 26 10.39 3.16 -1.79
C SER A 26 11.41 4.13 -1.21
N TRP A 27 11.73 3.92 0.06
CA TRP A 27 12.97 4.36 0.70
C TRP A 27 13.44 3.31 1.68
N SER A 28 14.73 3.24 1.91
CA SER A 28 15.31 2.37 2.93
C SER A 28 15.65 3.17 4.19
N ARG A 29 15.67 2.49 5.33
CA ARG A 29 16.17 3.07 6.57
C ARG A 29 17.58 3.63 6.37
N GLY A 30 17.81 4.85 6.82
CA GLY A 30 19.07 5.56 6.66
C GLY A 30 19.19 6.38 5.37
N ASP A 31 18.31 6.20 4.39
CA ASP A 31 18.28 7.02 3.19
C ASP A 31 17.98 8.48 3.54
N LEU A 32 18.65 9.40 2.84
CA LEU A 32 18.36 10.83 2.99
C LEU A 32 17.04 11.18 2.35
N ARG A 33 16.27 12.03 3.02
CA ARG A 33 15.00 12.54 2.47
C ARG A 33 15.29 13.45 1.28
N THR A 34 14.72 13.13 0.13
CA THR A 34 14.91 13.86 -1.11
C THR A 34 14.13 15.17 -1.15
N HIS A 35 12.93 15.19 -0.52
CA HIS A 35 12.07 16.38 -0.52
C HIS A 35 12.67 17.50 0.34
N PRO A 36 12.91 18.73 -0.22
CA PRO A 36 13.60 19.81 0.48
C PRO A 36 12.99 20.18 1.85
N ARG A 37 11.65 20.20 1.93
CA ARG A 37 10.91 20.54 3.17
C ARG A 37 11.05 19.49 4.28
N MET A 38 11.47 18.26 3.94
CA MET A 38 11.59 17.15 4.86
C MET A 38 13.02 16.85 5.30
N ARG A 39 14.01 17.53 4.70
CA ARG A 39 15.45 17.30 4.99
C ARG A 39 15.83 17.55 6.44
N HIS A 40 15.14 18.50 7.10
CA HIS A 40 15.38 18.82 8.51
C HIS A 40 15.01 17.67 9.47
N LEU A 41 14.21 16.68 9.02
CA LEU A 41 13.83 15.52 9.81
C LEU A 41 14.90 14.42 9.84
N GLY A 42 16.03 14.64 9.13
CA GLY A 42 17.10 13.67 9.04
C GLY A 42 16.77 12.45 8.15
N PRO A 43 17.58 11.39 8.22
CA PRO A 43 17.38 10.16 7.45
C PRO A 43 16.05 9.47 7.81
N HIS A 44 15.59 8.60 6.90
CA HIS A 44 14.42 7.74 7.18
C HIS A 44 14.72 6.78 8.33
N ALA A 45 13.81 6.72 9.31
CA ALA A 45 13.95 5.85 10.48
C ALA A 45 13.61 4.39 10.18
N PHE A 46 12.89 4.12 9.11
CA PHE A 46 12.44 2.80 8.67
C PHE A 46 12.45 2.73 7.14
N THR A 47 12.41 1.51 6.62
CA THR A 47 12.19 1.21 5.21
C THR A 47 10.70 1.18 4.91
N ARG A 48 10.30 1.79 3.80
CA ARG A 48 8.98 1.58 3.19
C ARG A 48 9.14 1.10 1.75
N TRP A 49 8.44 0.04 1.44
CA TRP A 49 8.31 -0.53 0.10
C TRP A 49 6.84 -0.47 -0.32
N THR A 50 6.54 0.05 -1.49
CA THR A 50 5.15 0.27 -1.94
C THR A 50 4.97 -0.26 -3.36
N LEU A 51 3.90 -1.01 -3.57
CA LEU A 51 3.40 -1.44 -4.87
C LEU A 51 2.03 -0.83 -5.10
N CYS A 52 1.95 0.13 -6.03
CA CYS A 52 0.71 0.78 -6.45
C CYS A 52 0.58 0.65 -7.98
N PRO A 53 -0.08 -0.39 -8.49
CA PRO A 53 -0.05 -0.73 -9.92
C PRO A 53 -0.56 0.38 -10.84
N GLU A 54 -1.49 1.19 -10.36
CA GLU A 54 -2.14 2.24 -11.15
C GLU A 54 -1.73 3.66 -10.72
N GLY A 55 -0.80 3.77 -9.77
CA GLY A 55 -0.43 5.05 -9.19
C GLY A 55 -1.64 5.78 -8.59
N ASP A 56 -1.64 7.11 -8.71
CA ASP A 56 -2.71 7.98 -8.19
C ASP A 56 -3.85 8.22 -9.19
N LEU A 57 -3.93 7.42 -10.26
CA LEU A 57 -5.00 7.57 -11.25
C LEU A 57 -6.38 7.31 -10.62
N PRO A 58 -7.39 8.14 -10.94
CA PRO A 58 -8.77 7.86 -10.52
C PRO A 58 -9.25 6.53 -11.06
N GLY A 59 -10.13 5.85 -10.33
CA GLY A 59 -10.74 4.58 -10.74
C GLY A 59 -11.55 3.96 -9.63
N GLU A 60 -12.34 2.95 -9.96
CA GLU A 60 -13.16 2.24 -9.00
C GLU A 60 -12.29 1.43 -8.03
N PHE A 61 -12.66 1.49 -6.76
CA PHE A 61 -11.92 0.82 -5.68
C PHE A 61 -11.83 -0.69 -5.92
N GLU A 62 -12.95 -1.32 -6.29
CA GLU A 62 -13.06 -2.76 -6.47
C GLU A 62 -12.13 -3.27 -7.58
N ASP A 63 -12.03 -2.53 -8.67
CA ASP A 63 -11.16 -2.87 -9.80
C ASP A 63 -9.67 -2.77 -9.39
N LYS A 64 -9.31 -1.71 -8.68
CA LYS A 64 -7.95 -1.49 -8.19
C LYS A 64 -7.55 -2.55 -7.17
N LEU A 65 -8.44 -2.87 -6.23
CA LEU A 65 -8.18 -3.92 -5.24
C LEU A 65 -8.01 -5.28 -5.91
N THR A 66 -8.91 -5.64 -6.82
CA THR A 66 -8.84 -6.90 -7.57
C THR A 66 -7.51 -7.01 -8.31
N ARG A 67 -7.09 -5.96 -9.00
CA ARG A 67 -5.82 -5.95 -9.75
C ARG A 67 -4.61 -6.09 -8.84
N LEU A 68 -4.58 -5.36 -7.72
CA LEU A 68 -3.49 -5.49 -6.75
C LEU A 68 -3.40 -6.92 -6.20
N LEU A 69 -4.54 -7.50 -5.81
CA LEU A 69 -4.59 -8.86 -5.27
C LEU A 69 -4.18 -9.92 -6.31
N GLN A 70 -4.53 -9.74 -7.59
CA GLN A 70 -4.06 -10.60 -8.68
C GLN A 70 -2.55 -10.54 -8.85
N LEU A 71 -1.96 -9.34 -8.82
CA LEU A 71 -0.52 -9.16 -8.94
C LEU A 71 0.27 -9.75 -7.77
N THR A 72 -0.30 -9.69 -6.56
CA THR A 72 0.37 -10.19 -5.35
C THR A 72 0.18 -11.68 -5.11
N GLU A 73 -0.80 -12.32 -5.75
CA GLU A 73 -1.14 -13.72 -5.55
C GLU A 73 0.05 -14.69 -5.71
N PRO A 74 0.91 -14.58 -6.75
CA PRO A 74 2.06 -15.48 -6.89
C PRO A 74 3.11 -15.31 -5.79
N ALA A 75 3.11 -14.18 -5.10
CA ALA A 75 4.01 -13.85 -4.01
C ALA A 75 3.37 -13.98 -2.61
N ALA A 76 2.10 -14.37 -2.53
CA ALA A 76 1.31 -14.30 -1.30
C ALA A 76 1.98 -15.01 -0.11
N ALA A 77 2.51 -16.20 -0.29
CA ALA A 77 3.19 -16.94 0.77
C ALA A 77 4.47 -16.22 1.27
N ARG A 78 5.22 -15.58 0.37
CA ARG A 78 6.42 -14.82 0.71
C ARG A 78 6.08 -13.52 1.44
N ILE A 79 5.04 -12.82 1.00
CA ILE A 79 4.51 -11.62 1.67
C ILE A 79 4.00 -11.99 3.07
N ARG A 80 3.27 -13.11 3.19
CA ARG A 80 2.80 -13.60 4.49
C ARG A 80 3.94 -13.89 5.44
N ALA A 81 5.04 -14.46 4.95
CA ALA A 81 6.23 -14.70 5.79
C ALA A 81 6.90 -13.39 6.23
N LEU A 82 6.91 -12.35 5.39
CA LEU A 82 7.39 -11.02 5.78
C LEU A 82 6.53 -10.39 6.89
N ALA A 83 5.22 -10.69 6.93
CA ALA A 83 4.32 -10.15 7.96
C ALA A 83 4.65 -10.61 9.39
N ASP A 84 5.54 -11.59 9.57
CA ASP A 84 6.03 -12.00 10.89
C ASP A 84 7.03 -11.00 11.49
N THR A 85 7.70 -10.19 10.64
CA THR A 85 8.75 -9.24 11.05
C THR A 85 8.58 -7.85 10.46
N CYS A 86 7.62 -7.66 9.57
CA CYS A 86 7.33 -6.39 8.90
C CYS A 86 5.85 -6.03 9.07
N ASP A 87 5.54 -4.75 9.02
CA ASP A 87 4.17 -4.29 8.93
C ASP A 87 3.73 -4.35 7.46
N VAL A 88 2.76 -5.22 7.17
CA VAL A 88 2.19 -5.38 5.83
C VAL A 88 0.78 -4.82 5.83
N SER A 89 0.48 -3.92 4.89
CA SER A 89 -0.83 -3.25 4.82
C SER A 89 -1.29 -3.07 3.38
N ILE A 90 -2.59 -3.19 3.16
CA ILE A 90 -3.26 -2.65 1.98
C ILE A 90 -3.72 -1.24 2.32
N LEU A 91 -3.15 -0.24 1.64
CA LEU A 91 -3.49 1.16 1.81
C LEU A 91 -4.54 1.56 0.78
N VAL A 92 -5.59 2.23 1.23
CA VAL A 92 -6.66 2.74 0.38
C VAL A 92 -6.85 4.22 0.66
N GLY A 93 -6.61 5.08 -0.33
CA GLY A 93 -7.06 6.47 -0.31
C GLY A 93 -8.41 6.54 -1.03
N TYR A 94 -9.49 6.67 -0.29
CA TYR A 94 -10.84 6.72 -0.84
C TYR A 94 -11.37 8.16 -0.85
N GLN A 95 -11.63 8.69 -2.04
CA GLN A 95 -12.18 10.02 -2.22
C GLN A 95 -13.67 9.93 -2.56
N GLY A 96 -14.51 10.43 -1.63
CA GLY A 96 -15.94 10.62 -1.88
C GLY A 96 -16.23 11.94 -2.59
N TYR A 97 -17.49 12.28 -2.72
CA TYR A 97 -17.92 13.60 -3.20
C TYR A 97 -17.75 14.68 -2.11
N THR A 98 -17.79 15.95 -2.49
CA THR A 98 -17.72 17.06 -1.55
C THR A 98 -18.83 16.95 -0.49
N GLY A 99 -18.40 16.77 0.76
CA GLY A 99 -19.32 16.66 1.91
C GLY A 99 -20.10 15.36 2.00
N GLN A 100 -19.82 14.37 1.13
CA GLN A 100 -20.53 13.09 1.14
C GLN A 100 -19.57 11.91 0.92
N MET A 101 -19.74 10.88 1.74
CA MET A 101 -19.04 9.62 1.65
C MET A 101 -20.02 8.50 1.30
N TRP A 102 -19.55 7.56 0.46
CA TRP A 102 -20.27 6.33 0.14
C TRP A 102 -19.67 5.17 0.94
N GLY A 103 -20.38 4.07 0.99
CA GLY A 103 -19.84 2.84 1.56
C GLY A 103 -18.67 2.31 0.74
N LEU A 104 -17.78 1.56 1.41
CA LEU A 104 -16.65 0.87 0.78
C LEU A 104 -16.88 -0.64 0.95
N PRO A 105 -17.60 -1.29 0.03
CA PRO A 105 -17.83 -2.73 0.11
C PRO A 105 -16.55 -3.49 -0.21
N ILE A 106 -16.24 -4.52 0.57
CA ILE A 106 -15.15 -5.45 0.29
C ILE A 106 -15.74 -6.86 0.30
N GLU A 107 -15.65 -7.52 -0.84
CA GLU A 107 -16.15 -8.87 -0.99
C GLU A 107 -15.42 -9.87 -0.08
N SER A 108 -16.13 -10.86 0.45
CA SER A 108 -15.55 -11.85 1.36
C SER A 108 -14.35 -12.58 0.75
N ARG A 109 -14.36 -12.80 -0.56
CA ARG A 109 -13.24 -13.35 -1.31
C ARG A 109 -11.97 -12.48 -1.19
N ASP A 110 -12.12 -11.16 -1.31
CA ASP A 110 -10.98 -10.24 -1.25
C ASP A 110 -10.51 -10.03 0.19
N VAL A 111 -11.41 -10.05 1.17
CA VAL A 111 -11.05 -10.12 2.59
C VAL A 111 -10.18 -11.34 2.87
N ALA A 112 -10.54 -12.51 2.35
CA ALA A 112 -9.75 -13.73 2.51
C ALA A 112 -8.37 -13.62 1.85
N ARG A 113 -8.27 -12.99 0.68
CA ARG A 113 -6.99 -12.77 -0.03
C ARG A 113 -6.09 -11.78 0.72
N ILE A 114 -6.65 -10.70 1.26
CA ILE A 114 -5.92 -9.74 2.11
C ILE A 114 -5.37 -10.48 3.35
N ALA A 115 -6.21 -11.27 4.01
CA ALA A 115 -5.79 -12.07 5.16
C ALA A 115 -4.70 -13.08 4.82
N ALA A 116 -4.74 -13.69 3.62
CA ALA A 116 -3.72 -14.61 3.14
C ALA A 116 -2.34 -13.94 2.96
N LEU A 117 -2.30 -12.63 2.69
CA LEU A 117 -1.06 -11.84 2.68
C LEU A 117 -0.53 -11.53 4.09
N GLY A 118 -1.32 -11.76 5.14
CA GLY A 118 -1.04 -11.27 6.48
C GLY A 118 -1.12 -9.74 6.59
N ALA A 119 -1.84 -9.10 5.66
CA ALA A 119 -1.93 -7.67 5.58
C ALA A 119 -3.07 -7.10 6.42
N ALA A 120 -2.83 -5.95 7.05
CA ALA A 120 -3.87 -5.07 7.55
C ALA A 120 -4.54 -4.32 6.39
N LEU A 121 -5.77 -3.85 6.60
CA LEU A 121 -6.44 -2.92 5.70
C LEU A 121 -6.48 -1.55 6.37
N ASP A 122 -5.88 -0.55 5.73
CA ASP A 122 -5.82 0.83 6.20
C ASP A 122 -6.50 1.74 5.18
N VAL A 123 -7.57 2.41 5.59
CA VAL A 123 -8.43 3.19 4.70
C VAL A 123 -8.50 4.64 5.16
N ASP A 124 -7.92 5.52 4.36
CA ASP A 124 -8.08 6.96 4.50
C ASP A 124 -9.29 7.45 3.71
N LEU A 125 -10.23 8.08 4.39
CA LEU A 125 -11.47 8.58 3.80
C LEU A 125 -11.43 10.09 3.64
N TYR A 126 -11.61 10.57 2.40
CA TYR A 126 -11.61 11.99 2.07
C TYR A 126 -12.95 12.41 1.46
N ALA A 127 -13.68 13.32 2.14
CA ALA A 127 -14.93 13.91 1.64
C ALA A 127 -14.66 15.20 0.83
N SER A 128 -13.62 15.19 -0.02
CA SER A 128 -13.10 16.35 -0.75
C SER A 128 -13.05 16.16 -2.27
N GLY A 129 -13.77 15.19 -2.79
CA GLY A 129 -13.90 14.93 -4.23
C GLY A 129 -14.78 15.96 -4.94
N PRO A 130 -15.16 15.69 -6.19
CA PRO A 130 -16.02 16.59 -6.98
C PRO A 130 -17.39 16.80 -6.31
N ALA A 131 -18.08 17.87 -6.69
CA ALA A 131 -19.47 18.05 -6.30
C ALA A 131 -20.33 16.91 -6.85
N LEU A 132 -21.38 16.54 -6.12
CA LEU A 132 -22.39 15.62 -6.65
C LEU A 132 -22.99 16.16 -7.95
N PRO A 133 -23.17 15.33 -8.98
CA PRO A 133 -23.80 15.74 -10.24
C PRO A 133 -25.27 16.14 -10.05
#